data_9bd29060f5350a29f79a5c4799255635
#
_entry.id   9bd29060f5350a29f79a5c4799255635
#
_cell.length_a   1.000
_cell.length_b   1.000
_cell.length_c   1.000
_cell.angle_alpha   90.00
_cell.angle_beta   90.00
_cell.angle_gamma   90.00
#
_symmetry.space_group_name_H-M   'P 1'
#
loop_
_entity.id
_entity.type
_entity.pdbx_description
1 polymer ?
#
loop_
_entity_poly.entity_id
_entity_poly.type
_entity_poly.pdbx_seq_one_letter_code
_entity_poly.pdbx_strand_id
1 'polypeptide(L)'
;QEGIKSNLGYKDKIDAIFNTPSASNLSQTDTEIMLSVMYLFYAKKVYQGIDTKKIIGMGWYLPRKNLSYTTILDSLLVNPKLLNENKNQLFEQYYKLRNALKEYRKIEKNGDWNLITMDSSTAVYKPNDSSKTIGEIRQRLAITGDLKEDSKRNRYDEELMTAVLNYKKRHGYKADYFLTAKHIQRMNMPIENYIKSIIVNMERWRWIDPELTKC
;
A
#
# COMPACT_ATOMS: atom_id res chain seq x y z
N GLN A 1 5.75 5.19 -4.55
CA GLN A 1 5.74 4.35 -3.34
C GLN A 1 4.73 4.85 -2.29
N GLU A 2 4.56 6.16 -2.14
CA GLU A 2 3.71 6.76 -1.10
C GLU A 2 2.22 6.88 -1.48
N GLY A 3 1.79 6.35 -2.62
CA GLY A 3 0.39 6.43 -3.06
C GLY A 3 -0.12 7.84 -3.40
N ILE A 4 0.77 8.79 -3.59
CA ILE A 4 0.43 10.17 -3.90
C ILE A 4 0.23 10.30 -5.41
N LYS A 5 -0.95 10.80 -5.81
CA LYS A 5 -1.23 11.26 -7.16
C LYS A 5 -1.11 12.78 -7.19
N SER A 6 0.00 13.31 -7.65
CA SER A 6 0.13 14.74 -7.93
C SER A 6 1.11 14.94 -9.08
N ASN A 7 0.80 15.88 -9.95
CA ASN A 7 1.78 16.37 -10.90
C ASN A 7 2.84 17.15 -10.13
N LEU A 8 4.06 16.66 -10.16
CA LEU A 8 5.22 17.45 -9.76
C LEU A 8 5.43 18.50 -10.85
N GLY A 9 5.18 19.77 -10.50
CA GLY A 9 5.68 20.87 -11.31
C GLY A 9 7.21 20.72 -11.42
N TYR A 10 7.76 21.06 -12.57
CA TYR A 10 9.21 21.01 -12.83
C TYR A 10 9.81 19.59 -12.90
N LYS A 11 9.01 18.55 -13.17
CA LYS A 11 9.50 17.16 -13.27
C LYS A 11 10.70 17.05 -14.24
N ASP A 12 10.63 17.67 -15.41
CA ASP A 12 11.67 17.60 -16.41
C ASP A 12 12.99 18.24 -15.93
N LYS A 13 12.92 19.33 -15.19
CA LYS A 13 14.09 19.98 -14.58
C LYS A 13 14.72 19.11 -13.49
N ILE A 14 13.88 18.44 -12.73
CA ILE A 14 14.30 17.50 -11.68
C ILE A 14 14.99 16.29 -12.27
N ASP A 15 14.37 15.69 -13.29
CA ASP A 15 14.96 14.56 -14.02
C ASP A 15 16.30 14.94 -14.66
N ALA A 16 16.45 16.18 -15.15
CA ALA A 16 17.71 16.70 -15.65
C ALA A 16 18.79 16.79 -14.56
N ILE A 17 18.47 17.28 -13.35
CA ILE A 17 19.43 17.37 -12.25
C ILE A 17 20.01 15.99 -11.88
N PHE A 18 19.17 14.96 -11.83
CA PHE A 18 19.59 13.63 -11.39
C PHE A 18 20.18 12.76 -12.51
N ASN A 19 19.69 12.89 -13.74
CA ASN A 19 20.06 11.99 -14.83
C ASN A 19 21.10 12.60 -15.79
N THR A 20 21.12 13.93 -15.93
CA THR A 20 22.04 14.66 -16.81
C THR A 20 22.51 15.96 -16.15
N PRO A 21 23.30 15.91 -15.06
CA PRO A 21 23.71 17.12 -14.32
C PRO A 21 24.42 18.16 -15.19
N SER A 22 25.21 17.71 -16.16
CA SER A 22 25.94 18.56 -17.11
C SER A 22 25.04 19.29 -18.14
N ALA A 23 23.81 18.84 -18.33
CA ALA A 23 22.83 19.49 -19.21
C ALA A 23 21.85 20.41 -18.45
N SER A 24 21.91 20.46 -17.14
CA SER A 24 21.12 21.40 -16.35
C SER A 24 21.78 22.77 -16.41
N ASN A 25 21.15 23.74 -17.07
CA ASN A 25 21.58 25.15 -17.10
C ASN A 25 21.26 25.88 -15.78
N LEU A 26 21.08 25.17 -14.67
CA LEU A 26 20.73 25.71 -13.36
C LEU A 26 22.01 26.04 -12.59
N SER A 27 22.03 27.20 -11.93
CA SER A 27 23.07 27.51 -10.95
C SER A 27 22.98 26.54 -9.75
N GLN A 28 24.08 26.43 -8.99
CA GLN A 28 24.07 25.65 -7.76
C GLN A 28 22.97 26.14 -6.79
N THR A 29 22.82 27.44 -6.64
CA THR A 29 21.79 28.07 -5.80
C THR A 29 20.38 27.70 -6.27
N ASP A 30 20.10 27.79 -7.58
CA ASP A 30 18.78 27.41 -8.12
C ASP A 30 18.48 25.93 -7.89
N THR A 31 19.50 25.08 -8.00
CA THR A 31 19.40 23.65 -7.75
C THR A 31 19.04 23.37 -6.28
N GLU A 32 19.73 24.01 -5.34
CA GLU A 32 19.48 23.90 -3.90
C GLU A 32 18.08 24.38 -3.52
N ILE A 33 17.66 25.54 -4.05
CA ILE A 33 16.30 26.08 -3.85
C ILE A 33 15.26 25.08 -4.39
N MET A 34 15.45 24.56 -5.60
CA MET A 34 14.51 23.63 -6.21
C MET A 34 14.41 22.31 -5.42
N LEU A 35 15.53 21.75 -4.95
CA LEU A 35 15.53 20.56 -4.10
C LEU A 35 14.83 20.81 -2.77
N SER A 36 15.04 21.95 -2.15
CA SER A 36 14.37 22.36 -0.90
C SER A 36 12.85 22.49 -1.09
N VAL A 37 12.41 23.17 -2.14
CA VAL A 37 10.98 23.29 -2.49
C VAL A 37 10.35 21.92 -2.76
N MET A 38 11.05 21.05 -3.47
CA MET A 38 10.60 19.68 -3.71
C MET A 38 10.45 18.89 -2.42
N TYR A 39 11.44 18.98 -1.53
CA TYR A 39 11.35 18.33 -0.24
C TYR A 39 10.14 18.82 0.54
N LEU A 40 9.94 20.13 0.64
CA LEU A 40 8.79 20.71 1.36
C LEU A 40 7.45 20.26 0.74
N PHE A 41 7.38 20.22 -0.59
CA PHE A 41 6.20 19.69 -1.29
C PHE A 41 5.98 18.21 -0.98
N TYR A 42 7.03 17.39 -1.06
CA TYR A 42 6.98 15.97 -0.71
C TYR A 42 6.57 15.76 0.74
N ALA A 43 7.22 16.45 1.68
CA ALA A 43 6.93 16.32 3.10
C ALA A 43 5.47 16.70 3.43
N LYS A 44 4.97 17.80 2.85
CA LYS A 44 3.56 18.18 2.99
C LYS A 44 2.62 17.10 2.47
N LYS A 45 2.89 16.52 1.31
CA LYS A 45 2.05 15.48 0.73
C LYS A 45 2.13 14.14 1.47
N VAL A 46 3.31 13.77 1.95
CA VAL A 46 3.53 12.50 2.63
C VAL A 46 3.05 12.55 4.08
N TYR A 47 3.33 13.61 4.81
CA TYR A 47 3.03 13.69 6.25
C TYR A 47 1.68 14.33 6.57
N GLN A 48 1.19 15.22 5.72
CA GLN A 48 -0.10 15.89 5.93
C GLN A 48 -1.20 15.38 4.99
N GLY A 49 -0.86 14.93 3.78
CA GLY A 49 -1.83 14.48 2.79
C GLY A 49 -2.60 15.64 2.14
N ILE A 50 -3.89 15.43 1.88
CA ILE A 50 -4.74 16.44 1.24
C ILE A 50 -5.05 17.61 2.17
N ASP A 51 -5.47 18.72 1.59
CA ASP A 51 -5.74 19.98 2.28
C ASP A 51 -6.84 19.83 3.35
N THR A 52 -6.65 20.53 4.49
CA THR A 52 -7.55 20.50 5.64
C THR A 52 -8.97 20.91 5.29
N LYS A 53 -9.17 21.92 4.43
CA LYS A 53 -10.52 22.34 4.01
C LYS A 53 -11.25 21.22 3.28
N LYS A 54 -10.53 20.46 2.44
CA LYS A 54 -11.11 19.32 1.72
C LYS A 54 -11.54 18.19 2.65
N ILE A 55 -10.74 17.86 3.65
CA ILE A 55 -11.08 16.78 4.59
C ILE A 55 -12.23 17.17 5.54
N ILE A 56 -12.30 18.44 5.93
CA ILE A 56 -13.46 18.96 6.68
C ILE A 56 -14.74 18.83 5.83
N GLY A 57 -14.67 19.17 4.54
CA GLY A 57 -15.77 18.95 3.60
C GLY A 57 -16.19 17.49 3.44
N MET A 58 -15.33 16.52 3.81
CA MET A 58 -15.63 15.09 3.86
C MET A 58 -16.14 14.62 5.23
N GLY A 59 -16.40 15.53 6.17
CA GLY A 59 -16.89 15.21 7.51
C GLY A 59 -15.82 14.84 8.52
N TRP A 60 -14.55 15.13 8.27
CA TRP A 60 -13.45 14.85 9.18
C TRP A 60 -13.07 16.09 10.00
N TYR A 61 -13.32 16.06 11.31
CA TYR A 61 -13.15 17.18 12.21
C TYR A 61 -12.05 16.98 13.29
N LEU A 62 -11.35 15.84 13.26
CA LEU A 62 -10.27 15.59 14.22
C LEU A 62 -9.10 16.56 13.99
N PRO A 63 -8.45 17.04 15.07
CA PRO A 63 -7.29 17.89 14.97
C PRO A 63 -6.15 17.18 14.22
N ARG A 64 -5.37 17.97 13.50
CA ARG A 64 -4.22 17.49 12.73
C ARG A 64 -2.94 17.99 13.36
N LYS A 65 -1.88 17.17 13.30
CA LYS A 65 -0.55 17.58 13.73
C LYS A 65 -0.08 18.77 12.91
N ASN A 66 0.40 19.81 13.60
CA ASN A 66 1.05 20.94 12.96
C ASN A 66 2.54 20.64 12.85
N LEU A 67 3.01 20.33 11.64
CA LEU A 67 4.40 19.98 11.36
C LEU A 67 5.15 21.18 10.78
N SER A 68 6.29 21.51 11.39
CA SER A 68 7.26 22.44 10.77
C SER A 68 8.14 21.65 9.81
N TYR A 69 7.84 21.72 8.52
CA TYR A 69 8.63 21.03 7.49
C TYR A 69 10.04 21.58 7.36
N THR A 70 10.25 22.86 7.66
CA THR A 70 11.58 23.48 7.70
C THR A 70 12.43 22.85 8.80
N THR A 71 11.90 22.75 10.02
CA THR A 71 12.61 22.09 11.14
C THR A 71 12.93 20.61 10.81
N ILE A 72 12.04 19.93 10.11
CA ILE A 72 12.31 18.56 9.68
C ILE A 72 13.44 18.53 8.63
N LEU A 73 13.43 19.47 7.67
CA LEU A 73 14.49 19.60 6.67
C LEU A 73 15.84 19.88 7.33
N ASP A 74 15.91 20.85 8.25
CA ASP A 74 17.12 21.17 8.98
C ASP A 74 17.70 19.97 9.74
N SER A 75 16.80 19.19 10.39
CA SER A 75 17.18 17.96 11.08
C SER A 75 17.75 16.91 10.12
N LEU A 76 17.19 16.79 8.92
CA LEU A 76 17.66 15.85 7.90
C LEU A 76 18.98 16.28 7.28
N LEU A 77 19.22 17.57 7.12
CA LEU A 77 20.50 18.10 6.62
C LEU A 77 21.63 17.82 7.62
N VAL A 78 21.33 17.90 8.94
CA VAL A 78 22.29 17.55 10.00
C VAL A 78 22.50 16.04 10.11
N ASN A 79 21.43 15.23 9.98
CA ASN A 79 21.50 13.78 10.09
C ASN A 79 20.64 13.11 9.02
N PRO A 80 21.22 12.80 7.82
CA PRO A 80 20.49 12.14 6.73
C PRO A 80 19.92 10.76 7.06
N LYS A 81 20.43 10.07 8.09
CA LYS A 81 19.92 8.76 8.53
C LYS A 81 18.47 8.84 9.03
N LEU A 82 18.05 10.01 9.53
CA LEU A 82 16.67 10.26 9.95
C LEU A 82 15.64 10.05 8.84
N LEU A 83 16.02 10.09 7.56
CA LEU A 83 15.15 9.70 6.44
C LEU A 83 14.61 8.27 6.58
N ASN A 84 15.42 7.36 7.12
CA ASN A 84 15.04 5.96 7.33
C ASN A 84 14.40 5.72 8.70
N GLU A 85 14.64 6.61 9.67
CA GLU A 85 14.22 6.49 11.06
C GLU A 85 12.92 7.26 11.37
N ASN A 86 12.45 8.14 10.48
CA ASN A 86 11.24 8.96 10.66
C ASN A 86 9.93 8.15 10.67
N LYS A 87 9.97 6.94 11.23
CA LYS A 87 8.76 6.11 11.49
C LYS A 87 7.79 6.77 12.48
N ASN A 88 8.22 7.80 13.21
CA ASN A 88 7.43 8.44 14.26
C ASN A 88 6.52 9.58 13.76
N GLN A 89 6.59 9.96 12.48
CA GLN A 89 5.77 11.04 11.93
C GLN A 89 4.35 10.61 11.58
N LEU A 90 4.14 9.31 11.34
CA LEU A 90 2.86 8.71 10.99
C LEU A 90 2.66 7.42 11.81
N PHE A 91 1.42 6.98 11.89
CA PHE A 91 1.10 5.71 12.55
C PHE A 91 1.79 4.51 11.90
N GLU A 92 2.09 3.49 12.69
CA GLU A 92 2.67 2.23 12.21
C GLU A 92 1.84 1.60 11.09
N GLN A 93 0.51 1.72 11.16
CA GLN A 93 -0.42 1.24 10.14
C GLN A 93 -0.19 1.86 8.77
N TYR A 94 0.22 3.12 8.70
CA TYR A 94 0.60 3.75 7.44
C TYR A 94 1.77 3.01 6.77
N TYR A 95 2.79 2.69 7.54
CA TYR A 95 3.98 2.00 7.02
C TYR A 95 3.67 0.55 6.62
N LYS A 96 2.79 -0.14 7.36
CA LYS A 96 2.27 -1.47 6.98
C LYS A 96 1.53 -1.40 5.64
N LEU A 97 0.66 -0.41 5.45
CA LEU A 97 -0.06 -0.19 4.20
C LEU A 97 0.87 0.20 3.05
N ARG A 98 1.91 1.01 3.31
CA ARG A 98 2.93 1.34 2.32
C ARG A 98 3.67 0.11 1.82
N ASN A 99 4.04 -0.79 2.73
CA ASN A 99 4.67 -2.05 2.36
C ASN A 99 3.71 -2.94 1.56
N ALA A 100 2.45 -3.07 1.99
CA ALA A 100 1.42 -3.77 1.23
C ALA A 100 1.24 -3.17 -0.18
N LEU A 101 1.19 -1.83 -0.31
CA LEU A 101 1.09 -1.16 -1.61
C LEU A 101 2.24 -1.54 -2.55
N LYS A 102 3.46 -1.64 -2.01
CA LYS A 102 4.63 -2.05 -2.79
C LYS A 102 4.46 -3.48 -3.33
N GLU A 103 3.98 -4.41 -2.50
CA GLU A 103 3.78 -5.81 -2.92
C GLU A 103 2.63 -5.91 -3.94
N TYR A 104 1.49 -5.26 -3.72
CA TYR A 104 0.38 -5.27 -4.68
C TYR A 104 0.76 -4.65 -6.03
N ARG A 105 1.60 -3.60 -6.05
CA ARG A 105 2.13 -3.04 -7.32
C ARG A 105 3.11 -3.96 -8.03
N LYS A 106 3.85 -4.81 -7.32
CA LYS A 106 4.65 -5.86 -7.96
C LYS A 106 3.76 -6.88 -8.65
N ILE A 107 2.68 -7.31 -7.99
CA ILE A 107 1.71 -8.24 -8.57
C ILE A 107 1.08 -7.62 -9.83
N GLU A 108 0.62 -6.37 -9.75
CA GLU A 108 0.06 -5.60 -10.88
C GLU A 108 1.05 -5.57 -12.07
N LYS A 109 2.32 -5.26 -11.80
CA LYS A 109 3.37 -5.20 -12.83
C LYS A 109 3.68 -6.56 -13.46
N ASN A 110 3.51 -7.64 -12.70
CA ASN A 110 3.77 -9.01 -13.17
C ASN A 110 2.57 -9.64 -13.90
N GLY A 111 1.56 -8.87 -14.24
CA GLY A 111 0.43 -9.30 -15.06
C GLY A 111 -0.85 -9.60 -14.29
N ASP A 112 -0.93 -9.14 -13.00
CA ASP A 112 -2.10 -9.38 -12.16
C ASP A 112 -2.33 -10.88 -11.86
N TRP A 113 -3.53 -11.25 -11.51
CA TRP A 113 -3.93 -12.63 -11.24
C TRP A 113 -5.09 -13.10 -12.11
N ASN A 114 -5.08 -14.39 -12.46
CA ASN A 114 -6.17 -15.01 -13.21
C ASN A 114 -7.46 -15.09 -12.37
N LEU A 115 -8.62 -15.02 -13.01
CA LEU A 115 -9.90 -15.25 -12.35
C LEU A 115 -10.02 -16.71 -11.90
N ILE A 116 -10.53 -16.91 -10.70
CA ILE A 116 -10.89 -18.22 -10.16
C ILE A 116 -12.30 -18.53 -10.66
N THR A 117 -12.44 -19.64 -11.38
CA THR A 117 -13.73 -20.13 -11.91
C THR A 117 -14.31 -21.14 -10.95
N MET A 118 -15.52 -20.88 -10.44
CA MET A 118 -16.21 -21.83 -9.57
C MET A 118 -16.79 -23.00 -10.37
N ASP A 119 -16.72 -24.19 -9.79
CA ASP A 119 -17.46 -25.34 -10.29
C ASP A 119 -18.96 -25.12 -10.09
N SER A 120 -19.77 -25.29 -11.14
CA SER A 120 -21.20 -25.02 -11.11
C SER A 120 -21.99 -25.88 -10.10
N SER A 121 -21.44 -27.03 -9.74
CA SER A 121 -22.01 -27.98 -8.79
C SER A 121 -21.55 -27.80 -7.34
N THR A 122 -20.56 -26.93 -7.09
CA THR A 122 -19.90 -26.82 -5.78
C THR A 122 -20.29 -25.51 -5.10
N ALA A 123 -21.10 -25.57 -4.06
CA ALA A 123 -21.49 -24.42 -3.26
C ALA A 123 -20.39 -23.98 -2.26
N VAL A 124 -19.64 -24.95 -1.74
CA VAL A 124 -18.62 -24.76 -0.68
C VAL A 124 -17.44 -25.68 -0.91
N TYR A 125 -16.23 -25.15 -0.93
CA TYR A 125 -14.98 -25.91 -0.91
C TYR A 125 -14.53 -26.15 0.51
N LYS A 126 -14.13 -27.37 0.84
CA LYS A 126 -13.78 -27.84 2.19
C LYS A 126 -12.55 -28.78 2.15
N PRO A 127 -11.92 -29.05 3.30
CA PRO A 127 -10.81 -29.99 3.39
C PRO A 127 -11.10 -31.33 2.70
N ASN A 128 -10.09 -31.86 2.03
CA ASN A 128 -10.09 -33.09 1.21
C ASN A 128 -10.80 -32.99 -0.15
N ASP A 129 -11.46 -31.89 -0.47
CA ASP A 129 -11.97 -31.68 -1.83
C ASP A 129 -10.82 -31.59 -2.84
N SER A 130 -11.13 -31.93 -4.09
CA SER A 130 -10.18 -31.87 -5.20
C SER A 130 -10.88 -31.37 -6.45
N SER A 131 -10.39 -30.27 -7.02
CA SER A 131 -10.89 -29.69 -8.27
C SER A 131 -9.89 -28.70 -8.86
N LYS A 132 -10.10 -28.32 -10.13
CA LYS A 132 -9.33 -27.26 -10.79
C LYS A 132 -9.45 -25.93 -10.03
N THR A 133 -10.64 -25.60 -9.55
CA THR A 133 -10.92 -24.40 -8.76
C THR A 133 -10.02 -24.34 -7.52
N ILE A 134 -9.77 -25.45 -6.84
CA ILE A 134 -8.88 -25.53 -5.68
C ILE A 134 -7.43 -25.19 -6.07
N GLY A 135 -6.99 -25.66 -7.23
CA GLY A 135 -5.68 -25.26 -7.78
C GLY A 135 -5.58 -23.76 -8.05
N GLU A 136 -6.63 -23.16 -8.62
CA GLU A 136 -6.71 -21.71 -8.87
C GLU A 136 -6.73 -20.90 -7.55
N ILE A 137 -7.43 -21.39 -6.53
CA ILE A 137 -7.43 -20.81 -5.17
C ILE A 137 -6.03 -20.86 -4.57
N ARG A 138 -5.36 -22.04 -4.67
CA ARG A 138 -3.99 -22.22 -4.18
C ARG A 138 -3.03 -21.22 -4.81
N GLN A 139 -3.07 -21.09 -6.13
CA GLN A 139 -2.26 -20.13 -6.86
C GLN A 139 -2.52 -18.69 -6.38
N ARG A 140 -3.79 -18.31 -6.21
CA ARG A 140 -4.17 -16.99 -5.70
C ARG A 140 -3.60 -16.72 -4.31
N LEU A 141 -3.71 -17.67 -3.38
CA LEU A 141 -3.22 -17.53 -2.01
C LEU A 141 -1.69 -17.49 -1.96
N ALA A 142 -0.99 -18.13 -2.88
CA ALA A 142 0.46 -18.00 -3.03
C ALA A 142 0.83 -16.59 -3.53
N ILE A 143 0.16 -16.07 -4.55
CA ILE A 143 0.39 -14.71 -5.08
C ILE A 143 0.16 -13.66 -3.99
N THR A 144 -0.86 -13.82 -3.15
CA THR A 144 -1.20 -12.87 -2.07
C THR A 144 -0.41 -13.07 -0.79
N GLY A 145 0.46 -14.09 -0.72
CA GLY A 145 1.34 -14.39 0.42
C GLY A 145 0.64 -15.07 1.59
N ASP A 146 -0.60 -15.55 1.41
CA ASP A 146 -1.31 -16.34 2.42
C ASP A 146 -0.82 -17.80 2.43
N LEU A 147 -0.31 -18.28 1.28
CA LEU A 147 0.38 -19.55 1.09
C LEU A 147 1.86 -19.27 0.79
N LYS A 148 2.76 -20.03 1.39
CA LYS A 148 4.21 -19.83 1.24
C LYS A 148 4.68 -20.17 -0.18
N GLU A 149 4.26 -21.32 -0.69
CA GLU A 149 4.62 -21.82 -2.02
C GLU A 149 3.42 -22.51 -2.68
N ASP A 150 3.30 -22.39 -3.99
CA ASP A 150 2.28 -23.09 -4.75
C ASP A 150 2.78 -24.47 -5.18
N SER A 151 2.32 -25.52 -4.53
CA SER A 151 2.62 -26.91 -4.90
C SER A 151 1.94 -27.39 -6.19
N LYS A 152 1.12 -26.54 -6.84
CA LYS A 152 0.34 -26.81 -8.05
C LYS A 152 -0.63 -28.01 -7.94
N ARG A 153 -0.96 -28.42 -6.70
CA ARG A 153 -1.90 -29.52 -6.46
C ARG A 153 -3.33 -29.00 -6.51
N ASN A 154 -4.22 -29.80 -7.07
CA ASN A 154 -5.66 -29.50 -7.12
C ASN A 154 -6.41 -30.05 -5.90
N ARG A 155 -5.74 -30.25 -4.78
CA ARG A 155 -6.30 -30.83 -3.56
C ARG A 155 -6.31 -29.83 -2.41
N TYR A 156 -7.38 -29.87 -1.62
CA TYR A 156 -7.53 -29.09 -0.39
C TYR A 156 -6.86 -29.84 0.78
N ASP A 157 -5.55 -29.76 0.85
CA ASP A 157 -4.68 -30.38 1.85
C ASP A 157 -4.45 -29.44 3.07
N GLU A 158 -3.70 -29.90 4.06
CA GLU A 158 -3.39 -29.15 5.30
C GLU A 158 -2.66 -27.83 5.03
N GLU A 159 -1.82 -27.81 4.02
CA GLU A 159 -1.11 -26.59 3.62
C GLU A 159 -2.10 -25.51 3.14
N LEU A 160 -3.05 -25.89 2.29
CA LEU A 160 -4.12 -24.99 1.83
C LEU A 160 -5.08 -24.61 2.97
N MET A 161 -5.37 -25.51 3.92
CA MET A 161 -6.15 -25.19 5.11
C MET A 161 -5.50 -24.04 5.90
N THR A 162 -4.19 -24.12 6.13
CA THR A 162 -3.43 -23.05 6.81
C THR A 162 -3.50 -21.73 6.04
N ALA A 163 -3.32 -21.78 4.72
CA ALA A 163 -3.41 -20.60 3.87
C ALA A 163 -4.81 -19.94 3.89
N VAL A 164 -5.86 -20.76 3.88
CA VAL A 164 -7.25 -20.28 3.99
C VAL A 164 -7.51 -19.60 5.33
N LEU A 165 -6.98 -20.11 6.43
CA LEU A 165 -7.07 -19.43 7.74
C LEU A 165 -6.34 -18.08 7.73
N ASN A 166 -5.16 -18.01 7.15
CA ASN A 166 -4.40 -16.76 6.99
C ASN A 166 -5.21 -15.74 6.18
N TYR A 167 -5.74 -16.16 5.03
CA TYR A 167 -6.61 -15.34 4.19
C TYR A 167 -7.84 -14.82 4.96
N LYS A 168 -8.55 -15.72 5.65
CA LYS A 168 -9.75 -15.36 6.41
C LYS A 168 -9.44 -14.38 7.55
N LYS A 169 -8.39 -14.63 8.31
CA LYS A 169 -7.91 -13.73 9.37
C LYS A 169 -7.60 -12.34 8.83
N ARG A 170 -6.87 -12.27 7.71
CA ARG A 170 -6.50 -11.00 7.08
C ARG A 170 -7.71 -10.21 6.58
N HIS A 171 -8.77 -10.88 6.16
CA HIS A 171 -10.00 -10.27 5.67
C HIS A 171 -11.13 -10.14 6.72
N GLY A 172 -10.87 -10.48 7.98
CA GLY A 172 -11.86 -10.38 9.06
C GLY A 172 -13.02 -11.38 8.94
N TYR A 173 -12.80 -12.49 8.23
CA TYR A 173 -13.78 -13.58 8.16
C TYR A 173 -13.67 -14.50 9.38
N LYS A 174 -14.75 -15.27 9.63
CA LYS A 174 -14.74 -16.35 10.64
C LYS A 174 -13.61 -17.34 10.32
N ALA A 175 -12.84 -17.71 11.34
CA ALA A 175 -11.76 -18.66 11.22
C ALA A 175 -12.30 -20.09 11.09
N ASP A 176 -12.57 -20.54 9.90
CA ASP A 176 -12.94 -21.91 9.51
C ASP A 176 -12.30 -22.25 8.16
N TYR A 177 -12.44 -23.50 7.72
CA TYR A 177 -11.81 -24.02 6.50
C TYR A 177 -12.72 -24.00 5.27
N PHE A 178 -13.90 -23.36 5.35
CA PHE A 178 -14.88 -23.38 4.27
C PHE A 178 -14.75 -22.16 3.36
N LEU A 179 -14.64 -22.37 2.06
CA LEU A 179 -14.66 -21.33 1.06
C LEU A 179 -15.96 -21.36 0.26
N THR A 180 -16.68 -20.25 0.28
CA THR A 180 -17.95 -20.07 -0.44
C THR A 180 -17.78 -19.14 -1.63
N ALA A 181 -18.81 -19.01 -2.46
CA ALA A 181 -18.85 -18.07 -3.57
C ALA A 181 -18.44 -16.63 -3.15
N LYS A 182 -18.85 -16.17 -1.96
CA LYS A 182 -18.49 -14.86 -1.44
C LYS A 182 -16.96 -14.68 -1.28
N HIS A 183 -16.27 -15.72 -0.81
CA HIS A 183 -14.81 -15.69 -0.69
C HIS A 183 -14.14 -15.65 -2.07
N ILE A 184 -14.65 -16.44 -3.03
CA ILE A 184 -14.12 -16.46 -4.40
C ILE A 184 -14.36 -15.11 -5.10
N GLN A 185 -15.54 -14.52 -4.97
CA GLN A 185 -15.81 -13.17 -5.48
C GLN A 185 -14.84 -12.14 -4.90
N ARG A 186 -14.53 -12.24 -3.60
CA ARG A 186 -13.53 -11.36 -2.97
C ARG A 186 -12.13 -11.60 -3.52
N MET A 187 -11.72 -12.85 -3.73
CA MET A 187 -10.45 -13.20 -4.36
C MET A 187 -10.37 -12.70 -5.82
N ASN A 188 -11.50 -12.68 -6.52
CA ASN A 188 -11.61 -12.22 -7.91
C ASN A 188 -11.71 -10.69 -8.06
N MET A 189 -11.66 -9.94 -6.96
CA MET A 189 -11.65 -8.48 -7.07
C MET A 189 -10.39 -8.03 -7.82
N PRO A 190 -10.50 -7.12 -8.82
CA PRO A 190 -9.37 -6.58 -9.54
C PRO A 190 -8.32 -5.97 -8.61
N ILE A 191 -7.04 -6.14 -8.93
CA ILE A 191 -5.94 -5.70 -8.09
C ILE A 191 -5.94 -4.17 -7.89
N GLU A 192 -6.38 -3.42 -8.89
CA GLU A 192 -6.50 -1.96 -8.81
C GLU A 192 -7.43 -1.52 -7.68
N ASN A 193 -8.47 -2.32 -7.36
CA ASN A 193 -9.39 -2.00 -6.28
C ASN A 193 -8.71 -2.17 -4.91
N TYR A 194 -7.83 -3.18 -4.76
CA TYR A 194 -7.00 -3.31 -3.56
C TYR A 194 -6.01 -2.16 -3.45
N ILE A 195 -5.32 -1.82 -4.53
CA ILE A 195 -4.38 -0.68 -4.58
C ILE A 195 -5.09 0.63 -4.23
N LYS A 196 -6.26 0.90 -4.83
CA LYS A 196 -7.08 2.08 -4.51
C LYS A 196 -7.46 2.11 -3.03
N SER A 197 -7.92 0.99 -2.48
CA SER A 197 -8.30 0.89 -1.07
C SER A 197 -7.12 1.15 -0.13
N ILE A 198 -5.93 0.61 -0.45
CA ILE A 198 -4.71 0.85 0.31
C ILE A 198 -4.35 2.34 0.27
N ILE A 199 -4.35 2.97 -0.91
CA ILE A 199 -4.01 4.39 -1.07
C ILE A 199 -4.97 5.28 -0.28
N VAL A 200 -6.28 5.02 -0.33
CA VAL A 200 -7.28 5.78 0.43
C VAL A 200 -7.05 5.64 1.94
N ASN A 201 -6.74 4.45 2.43
CA ASN A 201 -6.46 4.26 3.84
C ASN A 201 -5.12 4.86 4.26
N MET A 202 -4.08 4.80 3.43
CA MET A 202 -2.84 5.53 3.67
C MET A 202 -3.09 7.04 3.78
N GLU A 203 -3.95 7.60 2.93
CA GLU A 203 -4.32 9.00 3.00
C GLU A 203 -5.03 9.33 4.34
N ARG A 204 -5.97 8.51 4.78
CA ARG A 204 -6.68 8.68 6.06
C ARG A 204 -5.72 8.64 7.26
N TRP A 205 -4.72 7.75 7.25
CA TRP A 205 -3.73 7.67 8.32
C TRP A 205 -2.81 8.90 8.41
N ARG A 206 -2.70 9.71 7.35
CA ARG A 206 -2.02 11.02 7.40
C ARG A 206 -2.82 12.08 8.16
N TRP A 207 -4.14 11.90 8.27
CA TRP A 207 -5.01 12.88 8.91
C TRP A 207 -5.03 12.77 10.43
N ILE A 208 -4.61 11.64 10.98
CA ILE A 208 -4.63 11.36 12.41
C ILE A 208 -3.28 11.75 13.02
N ASP A 209 -3.32 12.50 14.12
CA ASP A 209 -2.11 12.79 14.89
C ASP A 209 -1.69 11.54 15.69
N PRO A 210 -0.48 11.01 15.51
CA PRO A 210 0.01 9.86 16.27
C PRO A 210 -0.01 10.06 17.79
N GLU A 211 0.01 11.29 18.26
CA GLU A 211 0.02 11.60 19.69
C GLU A 211 -1.37 11.49 20.36
N LEU A 212 -2.44 11.56 19.56
CA LEU A 212 -3.81 11.41 20.08
C LEU A 212 -4.10 10.03 20.70
N THR A 213 -3.27 9.04 20.45
CA THR A 213 -3.45 7.68 20.98
C THR A 213 -2.61 7.38 22.22
N LYS A 214 -1.89 8.38 22.75
CA LYS A 214 -1.05 8.24 23.95
C LYS A 214 -1.77 8.62 25.26
N CYS A 215 -3.11 8.80 25.19
CA CYS A 215 -3.94 9.06 26.38
C CYS A 215 -4.44 7.76 27.00
#